data_df4b0456bb576fd392246bb3c02cdb5f
#
_entry.id   df4b0456bb576fd392246bb3c02cdb5f
#
_cell.length_a   1.000
_cell.length_b   1.000
_cell.length_c   1.000
_cell.angle_alpha   90.00
_cell.angle_beta   90.00
_cell.angle_gamma   90.00
#
_symmetry.space_group_name_H-M   'P 1'
#
loop_
_entity.id
_entity.type
_entity.pdbx_description
1 polymer ?
#
loop_
_entity_poly.entity_id
_entity_poly.type
_entity_poly.pdbx_seq_one_letter_code
_entity_poly.pdbx_strand_id
1 'polypeptide(L)'
;APGRAGMTEKQTADAAVAMLKQLARRYDMPVIAASSLNREAYRPGSAEPGMSAFKESGSVEYSADLLLVLKYRTDADKEIKTGPRHLVLTILKNRFGATGESIPLDYEPEKELFRDGAAKAAPRTGRNIIR
;
A
#
# COMPACT_ATOMS: atom_id res chain seq x y z
N ALA A 1 -8.29 -12.25 -14.77
CA ALA A 1 -8.04 -13.67 -15.10
C ALA A 1 -9.30 -14.45 -14.73
N PRO A 2 -9.81 -15.34 -15.57
CA PRO A 2 -10.98 -16.13 -15.23
C PRO A 2 -10.63 -17.06 -14.07
N GLY A 3 -11.31 -16.87 -12.92
CA GLY A 3 -11.24 -17.81 -11.82
C GLY A 3 -11.66 -19.19 -12.35
N ARG A 4 -10.83 -20.20 -12.15
CA ARG A 4 -11.24 -21.58 -12.42
C ARG A 4 -12.42 -21.90 -11.51
N ALA A 5 -13.50 -22.42 -12.07
CA ALA A 5 -14.66 -22.86 -11.31
C ALA A 5 -14.21 -23.78 -10.16
N GLY A 6 -14.58 -23.42 -8.90
CA GLY A 6 -14.22 -24.18 -7.70
C GLY A 6 -13.05 -23.66 -6.87
N MET A 7 -12.37 -22.58 -7.28
CA MET A 7 -11.32 -21.94 -6.46
C MET A 7 -11.92 -20.92 -5.49
N THR A 8 -11.42 -20.87 -4.26
CA THR A 8 -11.74 -19.80 -3.31
C THR A 8 -11.10 -18.50 -3.74
N GLU A 9 -11.59 -17.35 -3.25
CA GLU A 9 -10.99 -16.02 -3.52
C GLU A 9 -9.51 -15.99 -3.17
N LYS A 10 -9.13 -16.58 -2.04
CA LYS A 10 -7.74 -16.73 -1.63
C LYS A 10 -6.91 -17.49 -2.66
N GLN A 11 -7.37 -18.65 -3.10
CA GLN A 11 -6.66 -19.46 -4.11
C GLN A 11 -6.53 -18.72 -5.44
N THR A 12 -7.54 -17.94 -5.81
CA THR A 12 -7.50 -17.12 -7.03
C THR A 12 -6.46 -16.00 -6.90
N ALA A 13 -6.38 -15.32 -5.75
CA ALA A 13 -5.38 -14.30 -5.48
C ALA A 13 -3.97 -14.90 -5.49
N ASP A 14 -3.77 -16.04 -4.83
CA ASP A 14 -2.49 -16.74 -4.78
C ASP A 14 -1.99 -17.16 -6.18
N ALA A 15 -2.89 -17.68 -7.02
CA ALA A 15 -2.59 -18.03 -8.40
C ALA A 15 -2.22 -16.80 -9.25
N ALA A 16 -2.95 -15.69 -9.07
CA ALA A 16 -2.66 -14.44 -9.77
C ALA A 16 -1.28 -13.89 -9.40
N VAL A 17 -0.94 -13.87 -8.11
CA VAL A 17 0.38 -13.41 -7.62
C VAL A 17 1.51 -14.28 -8.18
N ALA A 18 1.34 -15.60 -8.16
CA ALA A 18 2.32 -16.53 -8.72
C ALA A 18 2.54 -16.29 -10.23
N MET A 19 1.46 -16.06 -10.97
CA MET A 19 1.53 -15.73 -12.39
C MET A 19 2.26 -14.41 -12.67
N LEU A 20 1.96 -13.35 -11.91
CA LEU A 20 2.64 -12.05 -12.04
C LEU A 20 4.13 -12.17 -11.76
N LYS A 21 4.52 -12.96 -10.75
CA LYS A 21 5.94 -13.22 -10.44
C LYS A 21 6.65 -13.99 -11.57
N GLN A 22 5.96 -14.96 -12.18
CA GLN A 22 6.50 -15.68 -13.34
C GLN A 22 6.68 -14.75 -14.55
N LEU A 23 5.72 -13.86 -14.80
CA LEU A 23 5.83 -12.86 -15.88
C LEU A 23 7.04 -11.94 -15.67
N ALA A 24 7.19 -11.38 -14.45
CA ALA A 24 8.33 -10.54 -14.12
C ALA A 24 9.68 -11.23 -14.42
N ARG A 25 9.80 -12.50 -14.01
CA ARG A 25 11.03 -13.29 -14.25
C ARG A 25 11.24 -13.66 -15.71
N ARG A 26 10.15 -14.08 -16.38
CA ARG A 26 10.24 -14.56 -17.77
C ARG A 26 10.65 -13.47 -18.74
N TYR A 27 10.16 -12.26 -18.51
CA TYR A 27 10.37 -11.12 -19.40
C TYR A 27 11.40 -10.11 -18.86
N ASP A 28 12.02 -10.42 -17.72
CA ASP A 28 12.99 -9.54 -17.03
C ASP A 28 12.50 -8.11 -16.92
N MET A 29 11.25 -7.96 -16.42
CA MET A 29 10.58 -6.66 -16.32
C MET A 29 9.92 -6.47 -14.95
N PRO A 30 9.85 -5.22 -14.45
CA PRO A 30 9.07 -4.93 -13.24
C PRO A 30 7.58 -5.10 -13.52
N VAL A 31 6.86 -5.65 -12.54
CA VAL A 31 5.40 -5.78 -12.56
C VAL A 31 4.84 -5.04 -11.37
N ILE A 32 3.96 -4.08 -11.62
CA ILE A 32 3.21 -3.35 -10.59
C ILE A 32 1.77 -3.84 -10.65
N ALA A 33 1.26 -4.34 -9.52
CA ALA A 33 -0.13 -4.77 -9.38
C ALA A 33 -0.84 -3.91 -8.33
N ALA A 34 -1.99 -3.36 -8.68
CA ALA A 34 -2.88 -2.68 -7.75
C ALA A 34 -3.96 -3.64 -7.26
N SER A 35 -4.21 -3.63 -5.96
CA SER A 35 -5.27 -4.41 -5.31
C SER A 35 -5.97 -3.56 -4.26
N SER A 36 -7.28 -3.75 -4.11
CA SER A 36 -8.00 -3.14 -3.01
C SER A 36 -7.72 -3.89 -1.71
N LEU A 37 -7.55 -3.14 -0.62
CA LEU A 37 -7.45 -3.70 0.72
C LEU A 37 -8.83 -4.17 1.21
N ASN A 38 -8.84 -5.19 2.06
CA ASN A 38 -10.06 -5.61 2.74
C ASN A 38 -10.63 -4.46 3.59
N ARG A 39 -11.96 -4.32 3.60
CA ARG A 39 -12.67 -3.27 4.36
C ARG A 39 -12.36 -3.32 5.86
N GLU A 40 -12.04 -4.48 6.40
CA GLU A 40 -11.66 -4.63 7.81
C GLU A 40 -10.35 -3.91 8.16
N ALA A 41 -9.45 -3.75 7.20
CA ALA A 41 -8.22 -2.99 7.37
C ALA A 41 -8.45 -1.47 7.54
N TYR A 42 -9.66 -0.99 7.24
CA TYR A 42 -10.04 0.43 7.31
C TYR A 42 -11.05 0.74 8.42
N ARG A 43 -11.27 -0.15 9.37
CA ARG A 43 -12.18 0.14 10.50
C ARG A 43 -11.63 1.31 11.32
N PRO A 44 -12.48 2.30 11.69
CA PRO A 44 -12.09 3.36 12.64
C PRO A 44 -11.57 2.72 13.93
N GLY A 45 -10.40 3.15 14.38
CA GLY A 45 -9.77 2.59 15.59
C GLY A 45 -8.98 1.30 15.38
N SER A 46 -8.95 0.73 14.17
CA SER A 46 -7.98 -0.32 13.86
C SER A 46 -6.57 0.31 13.81
N ALA A 47 -5.59 -0.42 14.35
CA ALA A 47 -4.18 -0.08 14.15
C ALA A 47 -3.91 0.13 12.66
N GLU A 48 -2.92 0.98 12.34
CA GLU A 48 -2.53 1.23 10.94
C GLU A 48 -2.55 -0.06 10.12
N PRO A 49 -3.08 -0.04 8.86
CA PRO A 49 -3.07 -1.22 8.02
C PRO A 49 -1.62 -1.70 7.87
N GLY A 50 -1.28 -2.66 8.70
CA GLY A 50 0.00 -3.33 8.65
C GLY A 50 -0.02 -4.47 7.64
N MET A 51 1.03 -5.28 7.60
CA MET A 51 1.09 -6.50 6.78
C MET A 51 -0.10 -7.44 7.01
N SER A 52 -0.78 -7.33 8.17
CA SER A 52 -2.01 -8.06 8.47
C SER A 52 -3.18 -7.75 7.53
N ALA A 53 -3.22 -6.57 6.90
CA ALA A 53 -4.22 -6.24 5.89
C ALA A 53 -4.13 -7.13 4.64
N PHE A 54 -2.96 -7.75 4.43
CA PHE A 54 -2.68 -8.67 3.34
C PHE A 54 -2.64 -10.15 3.80
N LYS A 55 -2.87 -10.42 5.10
CA LYS A 55 -2.75 -11.78 5.68
C LYS A 55 -3.73 -12.81 5.10
N GLU A 56 -4.84 -12.37 4.54
CA GLU A 56 -5.76 -13.29 3.85
C GLU A 56 -5.17 -13.83 2.54
N SER A 57 -4.18 -13.15 1.98
CA SER A 57 -3.38 -13.61 0.85
C SER A 57 -1.90 -13.70 1.24
N GLY A 58 -1.53 -14.65 2.08
CA GLY A 58 -0.15 -14.85 2.54
C GLY A 58 0.86 -14.91 1.40
N SER A 59 0.45 -15.31 0.21
CA SER A 59 1.29 -15.33 -0.98
C SER A 59 1.68 -13.92 -1.47
N VAL A 60 0.83 -12.90 -1.32
CA VAL A 60 1.16 -11.51 -1.67
C VAL A 60 2.31 -11.02 -0.81
N GLU A 61 2.22 -11.22 0.51
CA GLU A 61 3.24 -10.82 1.46
C GLU A 61 4.60 -11.48 1.16
N TYR A 62 4.61 -12.79 0.88
CA TYR A 62 5.85 -13.52 0.60
C TYR A 62 6.41 -13.24 -0.79
N SER A 63 5.58 -13.06 -1.79
CA SER A 63 6.00 -12.98 -3.19
C SER A 63 6.41 -11.59 -3.63
N ALA A 64 5.81 -10.53 -3.07
CA ALA A 64 6.14 -9.16 -3.42
C ALA A 64 7.56 -8.79 -2.97
N ASP A 65 8.31 -8.12 -3.82
CA ASP A 65 9.60 -7.53 -3.48
C ASP A 65 9.42 -6.17 -2.79
N LEU A 66 8.39 -5.44 -3.20
CA LEU A 66 7.97 -4.17 -2.60
C LEU A 66 6.46 -4.23 -2.35
N LEU A 67 6.03 -3.84 -1.14
CA LEU A 67 4.63 -3.74 -0.76
C LEU A 67 4.32 -2.34 -0.28
N LEU A 68 3.39 -1.68 -0.97
CA LEU A 68 3.01 -0.30 -0.72
C LEU A 68 1.53 -0.24 -0.33
N VAL A 69 1.20 0.62 0.61
CA VAL A 69 -0.19 0.96 0.94
C VAL A 69 -0.43 2.44 0.72
N LEU A 70 -1.43 2.76 -0.08
CA LEU A 70 -1.93 4.10 -0.26
C LEU A 70 -3.19 4.29 0.59
N LYS A 71 -3.17 5.28 1.49
CA LYS A 71 -4.31 5.59 2.37
C LYS A 71 -4.53 7.09 2.49
N TYR A 72 -5.72 7.50 2.90
CA TYR A 72 -5.94 8.89 3.33
C TYR A 72 -5.10 9.18 4.58
N ARG A 73 -4.58 10.41 4.67
CA ARG A 73 -3.76 10.82 5.81
C ARG A 73 -4.58 10.92 7.09
N THR A 74 -5.83 11.38 6.98
CA THR A 74 -6.81 11.44 8.05
C THR A 74 -8.19 11.03 7.55
N ASP A 75 -9.11 10.71 8.46
CA ASP A 75 -10.50 10.43 8.08
C ASP A 75 -11.18 11.67 7.46
N ALA A 76 -10.80 12.88 7.89
CA ALA A 76 -11.30 14.11 7.29
C ALA A 76 -10.88 14.26 5.83
N ASP A 77 -9.69 13.82 5.45
CA ASP A 77 -9.22 13.87 4.05
C ASP A 77 -10.08 12.99 3.13
N LYS A 78 -10.66 11.91 3.66
CA LYS A 78 -11.58 11.05 2.92
C LYS A 78 -12.88 11.74 2.55
N GLU A 79 -13.35 12.65 3.40
CA GLU A 79 -14.62 13.36 3.23
C GLU A 79 -14.50 14.63 2.36
N ILE A 80 -13.30 15.00 1.94
CA ILE A 80 -13.07 16.15 1.05
C ILE A 80 -13.74 15.87 -0.31
N LYS A 81 -14.74 16.68 -0.65
CA LYS A 81 -15.49 16.55 -1.91
C LYS A 81 -14.85 17.34 -3.05
N THR A 82 -14.25 18.47 -2.74
CA THR A 82 -13.63 19.39 -3.72
C THR A 82 -12.24 19.78 -3.26
N GLY A 83 -11.30 19.83 -4.20
CA GLY A 83 -9.91 20.16 -3.93
C GLY A 83 -9.02 18.96 -3.61
N PRO A 84 -7.77 19.21 -3.24
CA PRO A 84 -6.79 18.15 -3.03
C PRO A 84 -7.12 17.29 -1.81
N ARG A 85 -7.00 16.00 -1.97
CA ARG A 85 -7.08 15.01 -0.89
C ARG A 85 -5.68 14.62 -0.47
N HIS A 86 -5.42 14.64 0.82
CA HIS A 86 -4.11 14.28 1.36
C HIS A 86 -4.01 12.78 1.58
N LEU A 87 -3.04 12.17 0.95
CA LEU A 87 -2.78 10.74 1.00
C LEU A 87 -1.39 10.48 1.58
N VAL A 88 -1.18 9.26 2.00
CA VAL A 88 0.12 8.76 2.44
C VAL A 88 0.37 7.41 1.76
N LEU A 89 1.51 7.30 1.10
CA LEU A 89 2.02 6.05 0.58
C LEU A 89 3.03 5.49 1.57
N THR A 90 2.71 4.38 2.19
CA THR A 90 3.56 3.74 3.20
C THR A 90 4.22 2.48 2.64
N ILE A 91 5.54 2.36 2.85
CA ILE A 91 6.32 1.19 2.48
C ILE A 91 6.21 0.15 3.58
N LEU A 92 5.39 -0.88 3.38
CA LEU A 92 5.20 -1.96 4.35
C LEU A 92 6.27 -3.04 4.25
N LYS A 93 6.73 -3.33 3.04
CA LYS A 93 7.80 -4.28 2.77
C LYS A 93 8.71 -3.73 1.68
N ASN A 94 10.00 -3.88 1.86
CA ASN A 94 11.01 -3.59 0.87
C ASN A 94 12.15 -4.61 1.01
N ARG A 95 12.29 -5.49 0.03
CA ARG A 95 13.33 -6.52 0.07
C ARG A 95 14.73 -5.95 -0.04
N PHE A 96 14.87 -4.78 -0.62
CA PHE A 96 16.17 -4.20 -0.97
C PHE A 96 16.47 -2.90 -0.20
N GLY A 97 15.64 -2.50 0.76
CA GLY A 97 15.83 -1.24 1.47
C GLY A 97 15.00 -1.10 2.74
N ALA A 98 14.87 0.12 3.21
CA ALA A 98 14.13 0.46 4.42
C ALA A 98 12.62 0.24 4.28
N THR A 99 11.96 0.02 5.41
CA THR A 99 10.51 -0.10 5.54
C THR A 99 9.98 0.92 6.55
N GLY A 100 8.67 1.12 6.56
CA GLY A 100 8.02 2.05 7.50
C GLY A 100 8.10 3.52 7.07
N GLU A 101 8.78 3.84 5.97
CA GLU A 101 8.76 5.18 5.41
C GLU A 101 7.38 5.50 4.84
N SER A 102 6.95 6.75 5.07
CA SER A 102 5.69 7.28 4.60
C SER A 102 5.92 8.49 3.73
N ILE A 103 5.44 8.41 2.50
CA ILE A 103 5.57 9.45 1.48
C ILE A 103 4.24 10.20 1.40
N PRO A 104 4.20 11.50 1.73
CA PRO A 104 2.99 12.29 1.60
C PRO A 104 2.70 12.56 0.12
N LEU A 105 1.42 12.46 -0.24
CA LEU A 105 0.93 12.74 -1.59
C LEU A 105 -0.34 13.60 -1.51
N ASP A 106 -0.50 14.48 -2.47
CA ASP A 106 -1.74 15.21 -2.70
C ASP A 106 -2.39 14.70 -3.99
N TYR A 107 -3.66 14.33 -3.90
CA TYR A 107 -4.44 13.84 -5.03
C TYR A 107 -5.55 14.83 -5.39
N GLU A 108 -5.55 15.31 -6.62
CA GLU A 108 -6.61 16.15 -7.18
C GLU A 108 -7.57 15.27 -8.02
N PRO A 109 -8.74 14.83 -7.49
CA PRO A 109 -9.63 13.92 -8.19
C PRO A 109 -10.17 14.46 -9.50
N GLU A 110 -10.43 15.78 -9.54
CA GLU A 110 -10.98 16.45 -10.73
C GLU A 110 -10.03 16.41 -11.94
N LYS A 111 -8.74 16.24 -11.67
CA LYS A 111 -7.68 16.18 -12.68
C LYS A 111 -7.03 14.81 -12.79
N GLU A 112 -7.44 13.87 -11.94
CA GLU A 112 -6.80 12.55 -11.80
C GLU A 112 -5.27 12.65 -11.58
N LEU A 113 -4.84 13.67 -10.82
CA LEU A 113 -3.44 14.05 -10.70
C LEU A 113 -2.91 13.84 -9.28
N PHE A 114 -1.78 13.15 -9.17
CA PHE A 114 -1.00 13.05 -7.95
C PHE A 114 0.16 14.05 -7.98
N ARG A 115 0.45 14.65 -6.82
CA ARG A 115 1.59 15.54 -6.59
C ARG A 115 2.30 15.14 -5.31
N ASP A 116 3.55 15.57 -5.16
CA ASP A 116 4.25 15.47 -3.90
C ASP A 116 3.51 16.30 -2.84
N GLY A 117 3.12 15.65 -1.76
CA GLY A 117 2.46 16.30 -0.65
C GLY A 117 3.45 16.97 0.31
N ALA A 118 2.98 17.98 1.03
CA ALA A 118 3.78 18.58 2.08
C ALA A 118 4.00 17.59 3.23
N ALA A 119 5.26 17.26 3.51
CA ALA A 119 5.61 16.48 4.69
C ALA A 119 5.14 17.26 5.94
N LYS A 120 4.23 16.66 6.72
CA LYS A 120 3.98 17.19 8.06
C LYS A 120 5.29 17.09 8.81
N ALA A 121 5.85 18.25 9.26
CA ALA A 121 7.09 18.25 10.02
C ALA A 121 6.99 17.21 11.14
N ALA A 122 7.78 16.14 11.03
CA ALA A 122 7.87 15.16 12.09
C ALA A 122 8.28 15.91 13.37
N PRO A 123 7.67 15.64 14.53
CA PRO A 123 8.18 16.19 15.78
C PRO A 123 9.65 15.74 15.88
N ARG A 124 10.56 16.70 15.92
CA ARG A 124 11.99 16.45 16.12
C ARG A 124 12.12 15.80 17.49
N THR A 125 12.12 14.48 17.51
CA THR A 125 12.57 13.74 18.70
C THR A 125 14.04 14.11 18.89
N GLY A 126 14.27 15.00 19.86
CA GLY A 126 15.60 15.42 20.26
C GLY A 126 16.39 14.17 20.65
N ARG A 127 17.39 13.84 19.88
CA ARG A 127 18.46 12.97 20.35
C ARG A 127 19.20 13.77 21.44
N ASN A 128 18.89 13.47 22.69
CA ASN A 128 19.79 13.80 23.78
C ASN A 128 21.09 13.02 23.55
N ILE A 129 22.07 13.70 23.00
CA ILE A 129 23.46 13.25 23.03
C ILE A 129 23.94 13.56 24.45
N ILE A 130 23.89 12.57 25.33
CA ILE A 130 24.60 12.62 26.60
C ILE A 130 26.07 12.42 26.25
N ARG A 131 26.88 13.43 26.58
CA ARG A 131 28.35 13.36 26.59
C ARG A 131 28.81 12.57 27.82
#